data_a421da658d0825f913885132c44a8ab2
#
_entry.id   a421da658d0825f913885132c44a8ab2
#
_cell.length_a   1.000
_cell.length_b   1.000
_cell.length_c   1.000
_cell.angle_alpha   90.00
_cell.angle_beta   90.00
_cell.angle_gamma   90.00
#
_symmetry.space_group_name_H-M   'P 1'
#
loop_
_entity.id
_entity.type
_entity.pdbx_description
1 polymer ?
#
loop_
_entity_poly.entity_id
_entity_poly.type
_entity_poly.pdbx_seq_one_letter_code
_entity_poly.pdbx_strand_id
1 'polypeptide(L)'
;MSIAVLLWAVAWVSLALSGVIKSSALFFVILCQFIFALGEMIWSPILPSVVNQLAPEHLRGRYNAAGTNAWQISLIAGPTFAGTLLGFNAHWYWLAGLIAGLLVISIAASRLKLPDRPTVNMAK
;
A
#
# COMPACT_ATOMS: atom_id res chain seq x y z
N MET A 1 -8.63 -6.62 -2.49
CA MET A 1 -7.19 -6.30 -2.50
C MET A 1 -6.69 -5.87 -3.88
N SER A 2 -6.97 -6.59 -4.96
CA SER A 2 -6.46 -6.29 -6.32
C SER A 2 -6.83 -4.90 -6.84
N ILE A 3 -8.03 -4.39 -6.53
CA ILE A 3 -8.50 -3.07 -6.99
C ILE A 3 -7.66 -1.94 -6.38
N ALA A 4 -7.33 -1.99 -5.09
CA ALA A 4 -6.52 -0.95 -4.44
C ALA A 4 -5.10 -0.91 -5.04
N VAL A 5 -4.51 -2.08 -5.30
CA VAL A 5 -3.19 -2.19 -5.94
C VAL A 5 -3.19 -1.62 -7.36
N LEU A 6 -4.25 -1.89 -8.13
CA LEU A 6 -4.41 -1.31 -9.47
C LEU A 6 -4.57 0.21 -9.43
N LEU A 7 -5.36 0.74 -8.48
CA LEU A 7 -5.48 2.19 -8.30
C LEU A 7 -4.14 2.83 -7.97
N TRP A 8 -3.36 2.24 -7.09
CA TRP A 8 -2.02 2.74 -6.77
C TRP A 8 -1.08 2.68 -7.98
N ALA A 9 -1.13 1.60 -8.76
CA ALA A 9 -0.34 1.52 -9.99
C ALA A 9 -0.70 2.65 -10.98
N VAL A 10 -2.00 2.92 -11.17
CA VAL A 10 -2.47 4.02 -12.02
C VAL A 10 -2.05 5.38 -11.46
N ALA A 11 -2.10 5.56 -10.14
CA ALA A 11 -1.62 6.78 -9.48
C ALA A 11 -0.13 7.03 -9.78
N TRP A 12 0.72 6.01 -9.66
CA TRP A 12 2.15 6.12 -9.97
C TRP A 12 2.42 6.42 -11.45
N VAL A 13 1.65 5.81 -12.36
CA VAL A 13 1.73 6.13 -13.81
C VAL A 13 1.34 7.59 -14.05
N SER A 14 0.27 8.09 -13.40
CA SER A 14 -0.13 9.51 -13.50
C SER A 14 0.97 10.44 -13.01
N LEU A 15 1.63 10.09 -11.91
CA LEU A 15 2.77 10.87 -11.41
C LEU A 15 3.96 10.87 -12.38
N ALA A 16 4.27 9.73 -12.98
CA ALA A 16 5.34 9.65 -14.00
C ALA A 16 5.03 10.51 -15.23
N LEU A 17 3.76 10.55 -15.67
CA LEU A 17 3.32 11.40 -16.77
C LEU A 17 3.47 12.89 -16.47
N SER A 18 3.33 13.31 -15.22
CA SER A 18 3.55 14.70 -14.81
C SER A 18 4.98 15.19 -15.09
N GLY A 19 5.96 14.30 -15.03
CA GLY A 19 7.36 14.59 -15.35
C GLY A 19 7.63 14.76 -16.85
N VAL A 20 6.83 14.09 -17.70
CA VAL A 20 6.98 14.11 -19.15
C VAL A 20 6.18 15.26 -19.77
N ILE A 21 4.94 15.45 -19.36
CA ILE A 21 4.00 16.44 -19.90
C ILE A 21 3.98 17.69 -18.99
N LYS A 22 5.02 18.51 -19.11
CA LYS A 22 5.20 19.68 -18.24
C LYS A 22 4.06 20.70 -18.30
N SER A 23 3.39 20.86 -19.45
CA SER A 23 2.26 21.79 -19.61
C SER A 23 1.03 21.41 -18.77
N SER A 24 0.85 20.14 -18.45
CA SER A 24 -0.27 19.61 -17.66
C SER A 24 0.19 18.92 -16.37
N ALA A 25 1.41 19.19 -15.91
CA ALA A 25 2.00 18.52 -14.76
C ALA A 25 1.12 18.61 -13.50
N LEU A 26 0.56 19.79 -13.21
CA LEU A 26 -0.31 20.00 -12.06
C LEU A 26 -1.56 19.13 -12.11
N PHE A 27 -2.17 18.99 -13.30
CA PHE A 27 -3.33 18.12 -13.47
C PHE A 27 -2.99 16.66 -13.13
N PHE A 28 -1.87 16.14 -13.64
CA PHE A 28 -1.45 14.76 -13.36
C PHE A 28 -1.09 14.54 -11.89
N VAL A 29 -0.51 15.54 -11.22
CA VAL A 29 -0.24 15.44 -9.78
C VAL A 29 -1.54 15.38 -8.98
N ILE A 30 -2.52 16.23 -9.28
CA ILE A 30 -3.83 16.22 -8.62
C ILE A 30 -4.55 14.89 -8.88
N LEU A 31 -4.52 14.41 -10.12
CA LEU A 31 -5.12 13.13 -10.51
C LEU A 31 -4.47 11.95 -9.76
N CYS A 32 -3.14 11.96 -9.66
CA CYS A 32 -2.39 10.97 -8.87
C CYS A 32 -2.88 10.94 -7.42
N GLN A 33 -2.96 12.09 -6.76
CA GLN A 33 -3.40 12.18 -5.36
C GLN A 33 -4.84 11.70 -5.18
N PHE A 34 -5.72 12.06 -6.10
CA PHE A 34 -7.12 11.62 -6.05
C PHE A 34 -7.25 10.10 -6.18
N ILE A 35 -6.58 9.50 -7.18
CA ILE A 35 -6.60 8.04 -7.39
C ILE A 35 -5.93 7.31 -6.21
N PHE A 36 -4.84 7.86 -5.69
CA PHE A 36 -4.15 7.29 -4.54
C PHE A 36 -5.05 7.27 -3.30
N ALA A 37 -5.76 8.37 -3.03
CA ALA A 37 -6.72 8.47 -1.93
C ALA A 37 -7.86 7.44 -2.05
N LEU A 38 -8.39 7.20 -3.25
CA LEU A 38 -9.39 6.15 -3.48
C LEU A 38 -8.82 4.75 -3.14
N GLY A 39 -7.58 4.47 -3.51
CA GLY A 39 -6.90 3.24 -3.14
C GLY A 39 -6.78 3.07 -1.63
N GLU A 40 -6.39 4.14 -0.91
CA GLU A 40 -6.30 4.17 0.55
C GLU A 40 -7.66 3.93 1.23
N MET A 41 -8.74 4.53 0.73
CA MET A 41 -10.08 4.31 1.27
C MET A 41 -10.52 2.85 1.19
N ILE A 42 -10.13 2.15 0.13
CA ILE A 42 -10.44 0.73 -0.02
C ILE A 42 -9.52 -0.13 0.87
N TRP A 43 -8.24 0.24 0.97
CA TRP A 43 -7.23 -0.54 1.70
C TRP A 43 -7.35 -0.40 3.22
N SER A 44 -7.63 0.80 3.71
CA SER A 44 -7.62 1.16 5.13
C SER A 44 -8.43 0.20 6.03
N PRO A 45 -9.66 -0.23 5.68
CA PRO A 45 -10.42 -1.17 6.52
C PRO A 45 -9.96 -2.63 6.38
N ILE A 46 -9.21 -2.97 5.33
CA ILE A 46 -8.84 -4.36 5.02
C ILE A 46 -7.78 -4.85 6.00
N LEU A 47 -6.75 -4.05 6.27
CA LEU A 47 -5.63 -4.47 7.10
C LEU A 47 -6.04 -4.84 8.54
N PRO A 48 -6.77 -4.00 9.29
CA PRO A 48 -7.27 -4.36 10.61
C PRO A 48 -8.20 -5.58 10.59
N SER A 49 -9.02 -5.72 9.55
CA SER A 49 -9.91 -6.86 9.39
C SER A 49 -9.14 -8.17 9.24
N VAL A 50 -8.11 -8.19 8.39
CA VAL A 50 -7.25 -9.37 8.19
C VAL A 50 -6.49 -9.71 9.46
N VAL A 51 -5.91 -8.72 10.13
CA VAL A 51 -5.21 -8.92 11.40
C VAL A 51 -6.14 -9.53 12.45
N ASN A 52 -7.36 -8.99 12.59
CA ASN A 52 -8.33 -9.50 13.57
C ASN A 52 -8.85 -10.90 13.25
N GLN A 53 -8.82 -11.33 11.99
CA GLN A 53 -9.20 -12.68 11.60
C GLN A 53 -8.08 -13.71 11.85
N LEU A 54 -6.82 -13.31 11.68
CA LEU A 54 -5.66 -14.18 11.85
C LEU A 54 -5.15 -14.25 13.29
N ALA A 55 -5.32 -13.19 14.06
CA ALA A 55 -4.81 -13.11 15.42
C ALA A 55 -5.73 -13.83 16.42
N PRO A 56 -5.18 -14.64 17.34
CA PRO A 56 -5.91 -15.17 18.49
C PRO A 56 -6.56 -14.03 19.29
N GLU A 57 -7.75 -14.28 19.84
CA GLU A 57 -8.54 -13.22 20.52
C GLU A 57 -7.76 -12.45 21.58
N HIS A 58 -7.00 -13.16 22.41
CA HIS A 58 -6.20 -12.57 23.49
C HIS A 58 -4.95 -11.81 23.00
N LEU A 59 -4.57 -11.92 21.73
CA LEU A 59 -3.40 -11.27 21.14
C LEU A 59 -3.75 -10.20 20.09
N ARG A 60 -5.03 -10.02 19.74
CA ARG A 60 -5.46 -9.05 18.72
C ARG A 60 -4.89 -7.65 18.94
N GLY A 61 -4.86 -7.18 20.18
CA GLY A 61 -4.27 -5.88 20.54
C GLY A 61 -2.79 -5.78 20.17
N ARG A 62 -2.01 -6.83 20.46
CA ARG A 62 -0.57 -6.87 20.14
C ARG A 62 -0.30 -6.90 18.65
N TYR A 63 -1.08 -7.66 17.89
CA TYR A 63 -0.95 -7.73 16.44
C TYR A 63 -1.33 -6.40 15.77
N ASN A 64 -2.41 -5.75 16.22
CA ASN A 64 -2.78 -4.42 15.73
C ASN A 64 -1.73 -3.38 16.09
N ALA A 65 -1.18 -3.40 17.31
CA ALA A 65 -0.08 -2.51 17.70
C ALA A 65 1.17 -2.72 16.85
N ALA A 66 1.55 -3.97 16.56
CA ALA A 66 2.66 -4.27 15.66
C ALA A 66 2.43 -3.74 14.24
N GLY A 67 1.21 -3.88 13.69
CA GLY A 67 0.83 -3.32 12.41
C GLY A 67 0.93 -1.79 12.39
N THR A 68 0.42 -1.12 13.43
CA THR A 68 0.53 0.34 13.57
C THR A 68 1.98 0.79 13.69
N ASN A 69 2.82 0.10 14.45
CA ASN A 69 4.23 0.42 14.57
C ASN A 69 4.97 0.25 13.23
N ALA A 70 4.68 -0.83 12.48
CA ALA A 70 5.25 -1.02 11.15
C ALA A 70 4.87 0.13 10.20
N TRP A 71 3.62 0.59 10.25
CA TRP A 71 3.14 1.75 9.51
C TRP A 71 3.89 3.02 9.88
N GLN A 72 4.03 3.31 11.17
CA GLN A 72 4.76 4.50 11.66
C GLN A 72 6.23 4.48 11.24
N ILE A 73 6.90 3.34 11.33
CA ILE A 73 8.28 3.18 10.86
C ILE A 73 8.36 3.47 9.35
N SER A 74 7.41 2.99 8.57
CA SER A 74 7.36 3.21 7.12
C SER A 74 7.19 4.69 6.76
N LEU A 75 6.38 5.44 7.53
CA LEU A 75 6.20 6.89 7.33
C LEU A 75 7.47 7.69 7.58
N ILE A 76 8.36 7.23 8.46
CA ILE A 76 9.64 7.88 8.74
C ILE A 76 10.71 7.41 7.73
N ALA A 77 10.83 6.10 7.56
CA ALA A 77 11.85 5.50 6.71
C ALA A 77 11.64 5.82 5.22
N GLY A 78 10.39 5.77 4.74
CA GLY A 78 10.07 5.97 3.32
C GLY A 78 10.58 7.30 2.76
N PRO A 79 10.16 8.47 3.31
CA PRO A 79 10.64 9.76 2.86
C PRO A 79 12.15 9.95 3.01
N THR A 80 12.74 9.39 4.07
CA THR A 80 14.19 9.48 4.32
C THR A 80 14.96 8.74 3.22
N PHE A 81 14.59 7.51 2.91
CA PHE A 81 15.20 6.75 1.81
C PHE A 81 14.96 7.40 0.45
N ALA A 82 13.72 7.86 0.19
CA ALA A 82 13.40 8.54 -1.05
C ALA A 82 14.23 9.82 -1.22
N GLY A 83 14.31 10.64 -0.18
CA GLY A 83 15.05 11.90 -0.22
C GLY A 83 16.55 11.70 -0.45
N THR A 84 17.16 10.69 0.21
CA THR A 84 18.58 10.38 0.00
C THR A 84 18.87 9.88 -1.41
N LEU A 85 18.07 8.96 -1.93
CA LEU A 85 18.26 8.42 -3.29
C LEU A 85 18.04 9.50 -4.36
N LEU A 86 17.04 10.37 -4.18
CA LEU A 86 16.79 11.48 -5.10
C LEU A 86 17.90 12.54 -5.02
N GLY A 87 18.46 12.80 -3.83
CA GLY A 87 19.60 13.71 -3.65
C GLY A 87 20.87 13.25 -4.36
N PHE A 88 21.06 11.95 -4.53
CA PHE A 88 22.18 11.37 -5.30
C PHE A 88 21.88 11.16 -6.78
N ASN A 89 20.81 11.74 -7.34
CA ASN A 89 20.33 11.46 -8.69
C ASN A 89 20.05 9.97 -8.98
N ALA A 90 19.82 9.20 -7.94
CA ALA A 90 19.61 7.75 -8.01
C ALA A 90 18.11 7.38 -8.17
N HIS A 91 17.35 8.20 -8.89
CA HIS A 91 15.90 8.03 -9.09
C HIS A 91 15.52 6.68 -9.70
N TRP A 92 16.38 6.12 -10.57
CA TRP A 92 16.16 4.79 -11.15
C TRP A 92 16.22 3.67 -10.10
N TYR A 93 17.11 3.77 -9.12
CA TYR A 93 17.17 2.79 -8.02
C TYR A 93 15.95 2.90 -7.12
N TRP A 94 15.41 4.11 -6.94
CA TRP A 94 14.17 4.31 -6.22
C TRP A 94 12.99 3.63 -6.93
N LEU A 95 12.82 3.86 -8.24
CA LEU A 95 11.78 3.22 -9.05
C LEU A 95 11.91 1.70 -9.07
N ALA A 96 13.14 1.18 -9.26
CA ALA A 96 13.40 -0.25 -9.22
C ALA A 96 13.05 -0.86 -7.85
N GLY A 97 13.39 -0.18 -6.76
CA GLY A 97 13.04 -0.60 -5.40
C GLY A 97 11.54 -0.65 -5.15
N LEU A 98 10.79 0.35 -5.64
CA LEU A 98 9.32 0.36 -5.56
C LEU A 98 8.70 -0.81 -6.34
N ILE A 99 9.14 -1.03 -7.58
CA ILE A 99 8.62 -2.13 -8.40
C ILE A 99 8.95 -3.48 -7.76
N ALA A 100 10.19 -3.67 -7.30
CA ALA A 100 10.58 -4.90 -6.61
C ALA A 100 9.76 -5.13 -5.33
N GLY A 101 9.55 -4.10 -4.52
CA GLY A 101 8.72 -4.15 -3.32
C GLY A 101 7.27 -4.53 -3.63
N LEU A 102 6.66 -3.93 -4.65
CA LEU A 102 5.30 -4.26 -5.09
C LEU A 102 5.19 -5.71 -5.58
N LEU A 103 6.19 -6.21 -6.32
CA LEU A 103 6.23 -7.61 -6.76
C LEU A 103 6.34 -8.57 -5.58
N VAL A 104 7.21 -8.29 -4.62
CA VAL A 104 7.36 -9.13 -3.40
C VAL A 104 6.06 -9.16 -2.62
N ILE A 105 5.41 -8.02 -2.40
CA ILE A 105 4.12 -7.93 -1.70
C ILE A 105 3.03 -8.68 -2.48
N SER A 106 2.99 -8.55 -3.80
CA SER A 106 2.02 -9.24 -4.65
C SER A 106 2.18 -10.77 -4.57
N ILE A 107 3.42 -11.26 -4.63
CA ILE A 107 3.73 -12.70 -4.48
C ILE A 107 3.38 -13.18 -3.07
N ALA A 108 3.75 -12.43 -2.03
CA ALA A 108 3.42 -12.78 -0.66
C ALA A 108 1.89 -12.82 -0.44
N ALA A 109 1.16 -11.83 -0.95
CA ALA A 109 -0.30 -11.79 -0.87
C ALA A 109 -0.98 -12.94 -1.60
N SER A 110 -0.45 -13.38 -2.75
CA SER A 110 -0.98 -14.53 -3.49
C SER A 110 -0.74 -15.88 -2.78
N ARG A 111 0.28 -15.93 -1.90
CA ARG A 111 0.60 -17.12 -1.08
C ARG A 111 -0.18 -17.20 0.22
N LEU A 112 -0.78 -16.09 0.67
CA LEU A 112 -1.61 -16.05 1.86
C LEU A 112 -2.96 -16.73 1.58
N LYS A 113 -3.10 -17.97 2.07
CA LYS A 113 -4.40 -18.64 2.15
C LYS A 113 -5.14 -18.07 3.37
N LEU A 114 -6.10 -17.20 3.13
CA LEU A 114 -7.01 -16.79 4.19
C LEU A 114 -7.89 -17.99 4.57
N PRO A 115 -8.07 -18.30 5.86
CA PRO A 115 -9.00 -19.32 6.28
C PRO A 115 -10.41 -18.95 5.81
N ASP A 116 -11.15 -19.94 5.28
CA ASP A 116 -12.54 -19.76 4.90
C ASP A 116 -13.32 -19.18 6.07
N ARG A 117 -14.15 -18.17 5.78
CA ARG A 117 -15.02 -17.60 6.81
C ARG A 117 -15.85 -18.72 7.42
N PRO A 118 -15.83 -18.92 8.74
CA PRO A 118 -16.81 -19.78 9.34
C PRO A 118 -18.18 -19.23 8.94
N THR A 119 -18.95 -20.03 8.22
CA THR A 119 -20.36 -19.72 7.95
C THR A 119 -21.01 -19.56 9.31
N VAL A 120 -21.30 -18.33 9.70
CA VAL A 120 -22.14 -18.06 10.87
C VAL A 120 -23.48 -18.65 10.52
N ASN A 121 -23.73 -19.86 11.02
CA ASN A 121 -25.06 -20.46 10.99
C ASN A 121 -25.97 -19.52 11.78
N MET A 122 -26.64 -18.62 11.09
CA MET A 122 -27.77 -17.87 11.62
C MET A 122 -28.97 -18.84 11.69
N ALA A 123 -28.81 -19.88 12.47
CA ALA A 123 -29.90 -20.77 12.83
C ALA A 123 -30.18 -20.58 14.32
N LYS A 124 -31.13 -19.79 14.61
CA LYS A 124 -32.14 -19.64 15.65
C LYS A 124 -32.21 -18.25 16.26
#